data_9a045992e905a4efda71dba107db6b10
#
_entry.id   9a045992e905a4efda71dba107db6b10
#
_cell.length_a   1.000
_cell.length_b   1.000
_cell.length_c   1.000
_cell.angle_alpha   90.00
_cell.angle_beta   90.00
_cell.angle_gamma   90.00
#
_symmetry.space_group_name_H-M   'P 1'
#
loop_
_entity.id
_entity.type
_entity.pdbx_description
1 polymer ?
#
loop_
_entity_poly.entity_id
_entity_poly.type
_entity_poly.pdbx_seq_one_letter_code
_entity_poly.pdbx_strand_id
1 'polypeptide(L)'
;MKILKKDGRKLRSESTADHILHTVIKIARKGDIDSMSFNSIAKEANIGTRTIFRHFKDQESLKDSLDQKLAEEFTSYFSKINKEDNLENRIKNVSTTLIQFFVKNQNIIRWTLRNIWRDKNLRQNMFSWNQILRNFVYSILPEIQEKKKSEREIIFECMSFLFFLRLNVVQDLNHEQIKEIFILNTTKYLN
;
A
#
# COMPACT_ATOMS: atom_id res chain seq x y z
N MET A 1 -18.26 1.57 34.62
CA MET A 1 -17.31 1.47 33.48
C MET A 1 -16.42 2.72 33.52
N LYS A 2 -15.18 2.61 34.04
CA LYS A 2 -14.25 3.75 34.12
C LYS A 2 -13.68 4.03 32.72
N ILE A 3 -14.07 5.14 32.10
CA ILE A 3 -13.44 5.68 30.89
C ILE A 3 -12.04 6.14 31.31
N LEU A 4 -11.00 5.35 30.95
CA LEU A 4 -9.60 5.76 31.14
C LEU A 4 -9.35 7.00 30.26
N LYS A 5 -9.27 8.19 30.89
CA LYS A 5 -8.79 9.40 30.20
C LYS A 5 -7.38 9.12 29.67
N LYS A 6 -7.24 9.05 28.35
CA LYS A 6 -5.94 8.96 27.68
C LYS A 6 -5.09 10.17 28.12
N ASP A 7 -3.88 9.92 28.64
CA ASP A 7 -2.98 10.98 29.09
C ASP A 7 -2.70 11.94 27.92
N GLY A 8 -2.92 13.24 28.14
CA GLY A 8 -2.73 14.27 27.11
C GLY A 8 -1.29 14.37 26.58
N ARG A 9 -0.29 13.86 27.31
CA ARG A 9 1.09 13.73 26.81
C ARG A 9 1.21 12.61 25.80
N LYS A 10 0.53 11.48 26.04
CA LYS A 10 0.51 10.33 25.13
C LYS A 10 -0.18 10.69 23.82
N LEU A 11 -1.32 11.37 23.87
CA LEU A 11 -2.03 11.85 22.68
C LEU A 11 -1.19 12.81 21.83
N ARG A 12 -0.47 13.76 22.46
CA ARG A 12 0.43 14.67 21.73
C ARG A 12 1.63 13.95 21.12
N SER A 13 2.15 12.93 21.80
CA SER A 13 3.25 12.11 21.28
C SER A 13 2.80 11.29 20.07
N GLU A 14 1.64 10.62 20.14
CA GLU A 14 1.04 9.88 19.02
C GLU A 14 0.78 10.81 17.83
N SER A 15 0.21 12.00 18.04
CA SER A 15 -0.02 13.01 17.00
C SER A 15 1.27 13.49 16.31
N THR A 16 2.37 13.62 17.07
CA THR A 16 3.67 14.03 16.51
C THR A 16 4.28 12.91 15.66
N ALA A 17 4.21 11.65 16.10
CA ALA A 17 4.67 10.51 15.33
C ALA A 17 3.89 10.38 14.01
N ASP A 18 2.56 10.50 14.06
CA ASP A 18 1.70 10.52 12.88
C ASP A 18 2.06 11.65 11.90
N HIS A 19 2.33 12.85 12.41
CA HIS A 19 2.76 13.97 11.57
C HIS A 19 4.09 13.68 10.85
N ILE A 20 5.06 13.08 11.55
CA ILE A 20 6.33 12.66 10.94
C ILE A 20 6.07 11.62 9.85
N LEU A 21 5.28 10.58 10.12
CA LEU A 21 4.97 9.53 9.13
C LEU A 21 4.23 10.08 7.91
N HIS A 22 3.27 10.98 8.08
CA HIS A 22 2.61 11.65 6.96
C HIS A 22 3.60 12.45 6.10
N THR A 23 4.55 13.15 6.74
CA THR A 23 5.59 13.89 6.03
C THR A 23 6.50 12.95 5.23
N VAL A 24 6.92 11.83 5.83
CA VAL A 24 7.73 10.81 5.15
C VAL A 24 6.98 10.24 3.94
N ILE A 25 5.70 9.87 4.10
CA ILE A 25 4.86 9.37 3.00
C ILE A 25 4.76 10.41 1.88
N LYS A 26 4.57 11.67 2.22
CA LYS A 26 4.50 12.78 1.25
C LYS A 26 5.79 12.90 0.44
N ILE A 27 6.96 12.88 1.11
CA ILE A 27 8.28 12.92 0.46
C ILE A 27 8.45 11.69 -0.45
N ALA A 28 8.14 10.49 0.07
CA ALA A 28 8.28 9.24 -0.67
C ALA A 28 7.39 9.19 -1.92
N ARG A 29 6.16 9.71 -1.84
CA ARG A 29 5.24 9.81 -2.99
C ARG A 29 5.70 10.80 -4.06
N LYS A 30 6.52 11.80 -3.70
CA LYS A 30 7.17 12.69 -4.67
C LYS A 30 8.34 12.02 -5.41
N GLY A 31 8.85 10.92 -4.89
CA GLY A 31 10.00 10.18 -5.46
C GLY A 31 11.34 10.48 -4.81
N ASP A 32 11.38 11.30 -3.77
CA ASP A 32 12.61 11.78 -3.13
C ASP A 32 13.13 10.83 -2.02
N ILE A 33 12.89 9.52 -2.17
CA ILE A 33 13.21 8.51 -1.12
C ILE A 33 14.72 8.40 -0.91
N ASP A 34 15.50 8.42 -1.98
CA ASP A 34 16.97 8.26 -1.91
C ASP A 34 17.66 9.42 -1.17
N SER A 35 17.05 10.61 -1.16
CA SER A 35 17.56 11.79 -0.46
C SER A 35 17.03 11.92 0.99
N MET A 36 16.20 10.99 1.44
CA MET A 36 15.57 11.05 2.75
C MET A 36 16.57 10.81 3.88
N SER A 37 16.66 11.78 4.79
CA SER A 37 17.42 11.71 6.04
C SER A 37 16.57 12.28 7.18
N PHE A 38 16.91 11.99 8.42
CA PHE A 38 16.22 12.59 9.56
C PHE A 38 16.26 14.13 9.54
N ASN A 39 17.33 14.71 9.01
CA ASN A 39 17.43 16.16 8.86
C ASN A 39 16.48 16.70 7.78
N SER A 40 16.38 16.05 6.63
CA SER A 40 15.44 16.47 5.56
C SER A 40 13.99 16.29 5.99
N ILE A 41 13.66 15.21 6.70
CA ILE A 41 12.34 14.97 7.25
C ILE A 41 11.99 16.03 8.30
N ALA A 42 12.92 16.35 9.22
CA ALA A 42 12.73 17.37 10.26
C ALA A 42 12.42 18.75 9.65
N LYS A 43 13.17 19.12 8.60
CA LYS A 43 12.96 20.36 7.86
C LYS A 43 11.59 20.41 7.21
N GLU A 44 11.19 19.37 6.49
CA GLU A 44 9.87 19.31 5.79
C GLU A 44 8.71 19.25 6.79
N ALA A 45 8.88 18.56 7.93
CA ALA A 45 7.88 18.47 9.00
C ALA A 45 7.84 19.71 9.90
N ASN A 46 8.75 20.66 9.73
CA ASN A 46 8.91 21.86 10.58
C ASN A 46 9.06 21.51 12.08
N ILE A 47 9.91 20.53 12.39
CA ILE A 47 10.22 20.09 13.76
C ILE A 47 11.74 19.95 13.95
N GLY A 48 12.18 19.88 15.20
CA GLY A 48 13.60 19.60 15.49
C GLY A 48 13.97 18.14 15.22
N THR A 49 15.17 17.87 14.70
CA THR A 49 15.69 16.50 14.46
C THR A 49 15.68 15.66 15.75
N ARG A 50 15.92 16.27 16.92
CA ARG A 50 15.81 15.60 18.23
C ARG A 50 14.40 15.04 18.48
N THR A 51 13.37 15.70 17.94
CA THR A 51 11.99 15.20 18.06
C THR A 51 11.80 13.92 17.25
N ILE A 52 12.42 13.82 16.07
CA ILE A 52 12.37 12.58 15.26
C ILE A 52 13.05 11.45 16.02
N PHE A 53 14.28 11.63 16.53
CA PHE A 53 14.99 10.61 17.30
C PHE A 53 14.26 10.17 18.59
N ARG A 54 13.41 11.02 19.14
CA ARG A 54 12.57 10.64 20.29
C ARG A 54 11.46 9.64 19.89
N HIS A 55 10.98 9.69 18.67
CA HIS A 55 9.90 8.81 18.16
C HIS A 55 10.43 7.60 17.41
N PHE A 56 11.54 7.77 16.68
CA PHE A 56 12.14 6.73 15.82
C PHE A 56 13.62 6.63 16.16
N LYS A 57 14.00 5.47 16.72
CA LYS A 57 15.37 5.23 17.20
C LYS A 57 16.39 5.30 16.04
N ASP A 58 15.99 4.80 14.89
CA ASP A 58 16.80 4.68 13.69
C ASP A 58 15.91 4.69 12.42
N GLN A 59 16.54 4.60 11.26
CA GLN A 59 15.82 4.55 9.99
C GLN A 59 15.00 3.27 9.81
N GLU A 60 15.40 2.16 10.44
CA GLU A 60 14.67 0.90 10.35
C GLU A 60 13.34 1.00 11.09
N SER A 61 13.34 1.49 12.33
CA SER A 61 12.09 1.72 13.09
C SER A 61 11.15 2.73 12.41
N LEU A 62 11.69 3.70 11.67
CA LEU A 62 10.90 4.60 10.85
C LEU A 62 10.26 3.89 9.66
N LYS A 63 11.03 3.03 8.97
CA LYS A 63 10.52 2.22 7.84
C LYS A 63 9.41 1.26 8.28
N ASP A 64 9.59 0.56 9.40
CA ASP A 64 8.58 -0.36 9.93
C ASP A 64 7.26 0.37 10.24
N SER A 65 7.36 1.55 10.86
CA SER A 65 6.20 2.39 11.15
C SER A 65 5.54 2.94 9.88
N LEU A 66 6.33 3.22 8.85
CA LEU A 66 5.85 3.63 7.53
C LEU A 66 5.10 2.50 6.84
N ASP A 67 5.64 1.28 6.84
CA ASP A 67 4.98 0.10 6.27
C ASP A 67 3.66 -0.18 6.96
N GLN A 68 3.62 -0.08 8.30
CA GLN A 68 2.37 -0.21 9.06
C GLN A 68 1.35 0.86 8.65
N LYS A 69 1.76 2.12 8.51
CA LYS A 69 0.88 3.22 8.12
C LYS A 69 0.33 3.05 6.71
N LEU A 70 1.15 2.58 5.78
CA LEU A 70 0.71 2.25 4.42
C LEU A 70 -0.25 1.06 4.40
N ALA A 71 -0.06 0.05 5.28
CA ALA A 71 -0.97 -1.08 5.41
C ALA A 71 -2.33 -0.65 6.01
N GLU A 72 -2.35 0.28 6.97
CA GLU A 72 -3.58 0.88 7.50
C GLU A 72 -4.33 1.64 6.41
N GLU A 73 -3.61 2.43 5.61
CA GLU A 73 -4.19 3.14 4.47
C GLU A 73 -4.77 2.17 3.44
N PHE A 74 -4.03 1.14 3.06
CA PHE A 74 -4.50 0.08 2.15
C PHE A 74 -5.79 -0.56 2.67
N THR A 75 -5.80 -0.95 3.95
CA THR A 75 -6.98 -1.50 4.62
C THR A 75 -8.18 -0.55 4.53
N SER A 76 -7.96 0.75 4.73
CA SER A 76 -9.01 1.77 4.64
C SER A 76 -9.62 1.89 3.24
N TYR A 77 -8.86 1.65 2.18
CA TYR A 77 -9.38 1.64 0.82
C TYR A 77 -10.34 0.45 0.61
N PHE A 78 -9.90 -0.75 0.98
CA PHE A 78 -10.66 -1.98 0.73
C PHE A 78 -11.85 -2.17 1.67
N SER A 79 -11.80 -1.63 2.90
CA SER A 79 -12.93 -1.71 3.85
C SER A 79 -14.19 -0.99 3.38
N LYS A 80 -14.07 -0.13 2.37
CA LYS A 80 -15.22 0.60 1.77
C LYS A 80 -15.96 -0.21 0.70
N ILE A 81 -15.41 -1.34 0.27
CA ILE A 81 -16.04 -2.18 -0.75
C ILE A 81 -17.15 -2.99 -0.11
N ASN A 82 -18.35 -2.87 -0.67
CA ASN A 82 -19.50 -3.68 -0.24
C ASN A 82 -19.31 -5.13 -0.72
N LYS A 83 -19.22 -6.05 0.24
CA LYS A 83 -19.01 -7.49 -0.03
C LYS A 83 -20.28 -8.21 -0.46
N GLU A 84 -21.45 -7.61 -0.19
CA GLU A 84 -22.76 -8.16 -0.55
C GLU A 84 -23.20 -7.76 -1.97
N ASP A 85 -22.41 -6.94 -2.67
CA ASP A 85 -22.67 -6.63 -4.07
C ASP A 85 -22.55 -7.88 -4.95
N ASN A 86 -23.14 -7.84 -6.14
CA ASN A 86 -22.95 -8.88 -7.14
C ASN A 86 -21.48 -9.01 -7.56
N LEU A 87 -21.12 -10.16 -8.11
CA LEU A 87 -19.72 -10.47 -8.48
C LEU A 87 -19.10 -9.41 -9.39
N GLU A 88 -19.83 -8.93 -10.39
CA GLU A 88 -19.35 -7.93 -11.35
C GLU A 88 -18.96 -6.62 -10.65
N ASN A 89 -19.82 -6.11 -9.76
CA ASN A 89 -19.55 -4.90 -8.99
C ASN A 89 -18.37 -5.09 -8.03
N ARG A 90 -18.23 -6.25 -7.40
CA ARG A 90 -17.10 -6.55 -6.51
C ARG A 90 -15.78 -6.57 -7.30
N ILE A 91 -15.74 -7.20 -8.48
CA ILE A 91 -14.57 -7.21 -9.37
C ILE A 91 -14.20 -5.77 -9.78
N LYS A 92 -15.19 -4.99 -10.22
CA LYS A 92 -15.00 -3.58 -10.61
C LYS A 92 -14.44 -2.74 -9.46
N ASN A 93 -14.99 -2.91 -8.26
CA ASN A 93 -14.58 -2.14 -7.07
C ASN A 93 -13.15 -2.51 -6.63
N VAL A 94 -12.80 -3.81 -6.62
CA VAL A 94 -11.43 -4.28 -6.34
C VAL A 94 -10.45 -3.71 -7.36
N SER A 95 -10.75 -3.82 -8.65
CA SER A 95 -9.88 -3.32 -9.73
C SER A 95 -9.65 -1.82 -9.62
N THR A 96 -10.72 -1.05 -9.40
CA THR A 96 -10.65 0.41 -9.22
C THR A 96 -9.80 0.78 -8.01
N THR A 97 -10.02 0.10 -6.88
CA THR A 97 -9.32 0.36 -5.62
C THR A 97 -7.82 0.06 -5.74
N LEU A 98 -7.46 -1.05 -6.39
CA LEU A 98 -6.06 -1.40 -6.64
C LEU A 98 -5.34 -0.35 -7.49
N ILE A 99 -5.96 0.08 -8.58
CA ILE A 99 -5.36 1.08 -9.48
C ILE A 99 -5.19 2.41 -8.75
N GLN A 100 -6.18 2.87 -7.99
CA GLN A 100 -6.08 4.09 -7.18
C GLN A 100 -4.91 4.01 -6.18
N PHE A 101 -4.76 2.88 -5.50
CA PHE A 101 -3.66 2.66 -4.57
C PHE A 101 -2.30 2.64 -5.29
N PHE A 102 -2.20 1.97 -6.44
CA PHE A 102 -0.99 1.89 -7.23
C PHE A 102 -0.55 3.26 -7.76
N VAL A 103 -1.46 4.01 -8.34
CA VAL A 103 -1.19 5.37 -8.84
C VAL A 103 -0.69 6.27 -7.71
N LYS A 104 -1.35 6.24 -6.57
CA LYS A 104 -0.99 7.06 -5.40
C LYS A 104 0.39 6.73 -4.84
N ASN A 105 0.78 5.45 -4.85
CA ASN A 105 1.99 4.95 -4.21
C ASN A 105 3.07 4.50 -5.21
N GLN A 106 2.91 4.78 -6.50
CA GLN A 106 3.79 4.25 -7.55
C GLN A 106 5.28 4.52 -7.31
N ASN A 107 5.65 5.70 -6.81
CA ASN A 107 7.04 6.04 -6.57
C ASN A 107 7.65 5.22 -5.42
N ILE A 108 6.87 4.97 -4.36
CA ILE A 108 7.28 4.11 -3.25
C ILE A 108 7.49 2.68 -3.76
N ILE A 109 6.51 2.13 -4.51
CA ILE A 109 6.59 0.76 -5.01
C ILE A 109 7.73 0.59 -6.02
N ARG A 110 7.92 1.55 -6.94
CA ARG A 110 9.04 1.55 -7.89
C ARG A 110 10.40 1.59 -7.18
N TRP A 111 10.53 2.41 -6.14
CA TRP A 111 11.75 2.47 -5.34
C TRP A 111 12.01 1.12 -4.64
N THR A 112 10.98 0.52 -4.04
CA THR A 112 11.08 -0.81 -3.43
C THR A 112 11.53 -1.86 -4.45
N LEU A 113 10.93 -1.89 -5.65
CA LEU A 113 11.29 -2.84 -6.72
C LEU A 113 12.72 -2.68 -7.21
N ARG A 114 13.26 -1.45 -7.27
CA ARG A 114 14.68 -1.24 -7.64
C ARG A 114 15.64 -1.79 -6.60
N ASN A 115 15.27 -1.80 -5.33
CA ASN A 115 16.15 -2.09 -4.22
C ASN A 115 15.96 -3.49 -3.61
N ILE A 116 14.87 -4.19 -3.92
CA ILE A 116 14.53 -5.50 -3.34
C ILE A 116 15.62 -6.58 -3.53
N TRP A 117 16.43 -6.48 -4.59
CA TRP A 117 17.51 -7.44 -4.85
C TRP A 117 18.74 -7.23 -3.96
N ARG A 118 18.87 -6.03 -3.39
CA ARG A 118 20.00 -5.62 -2.54
C ARG A 118 19.65 -5.63 -1.04
N ASP A 119 18.38 -5.63 -0.71
CA ASP A 119 17.88 -5.52 0.67
C ASP A 119 16.94 -6.69 1.00
N LYS A 120 17.38 -7.54 1.95
CA LYS A 120 16.61 -8.71 2.40
C LYS A 120 15.30 -8.28 3.10
N ASN A 121 15.33 -7.18 3.85
CA ASN A 121 14.15 -6.70 4.59
C ASN A 121 13.09 -6.21 3.61
N LEU A 122 13.49 -5.49 2.54
CA LEU A 122 12.54 -5.09 1.49
C LEU A 122 11.90 -6.29 0.78
N ARG A 123 12.65 -7.38 0.57
CA ARG A 123 12.07 -8.63 0.00
C ARG A 123 11.03 -9.24 0.93
N GLN A 124 11.32 -9.27 2.22
CA GLN A 124 10.41 -9.83 3.21
C GLN A 124 9.15 -8.98 3.35
N ASN A 125 9.30 -7.66 3.36
CA ASN A 125 8.18 -6.70 3.37
C ASN A 125 7.31 -6.86 2.12
N MET A 126 7.92 -7.01 0.94
CA MET A 126 7.19 -7.23 -0.30
C MET A 126 6.39 -8.54 -0.29
N PHE A 127 6.94 -9.61 0.30
CA PHE A 127 6.20 -10.86 0.50
C PHE A 127 4.99 -10.62 1.44
N SER A 128 5.18 -9.93 2.55
CA SER A 128 4.11 -9.60 3.50
C SER A 128 3.02 -8.75 2.84
N TRP A 129 3.40 -7.76 2.04
CA TRP A 129 2.46 -6.95 1.26
C TRP A 129 1.64 -7.77 0.26
N ASN A 130 2.26 -8.75 -0.42
CA ASN A 130 1.55 -9.67 -1.31
C ASN A 130 0.51 -10.50 -0.54
N GLN A 131 0.84 -10.97 0.68
CA GLN A 131 -0.12 -11.68 1.52
C GLN A 131 -1.28 -10.77 1.98
N ILE A 132 -1.00 -9.53 2.36
CA ILE A 132 -2.03 -8.55 2.71
C ILE A 132 -2.99 -8.34 1.53
N LEU A 133 -2.46 -8.11 0.34
CA LEU A 133 -3.26 -7.95 -0.89
C LEU A 133 -4.15 -9.18 -1.15
N ARG A 134 -3.56 -10.38 -1.11
CA ARG A 134 -4.30 -11.63 -1.35
C ARG A 134 -5.42 -11.82 -0.34
N ASN A 135 -5.18 -11.60 0.94
CA ASN A 135 -6.18 -11.74 1.99
C ASN A 135 -7.35 -10.78 1.78
N PHE A 136 -7.08 -9.52 1.40
CA PHE A 136 -8.14 -8.57 1.10
C PHE A 136 -8.94 -8.97 -0.14
N VAL A 137 -8.27 -9.32 -1.24
CA VAL A 137 -8.95 -9.76 -2.46
C VAL A 137 -9.80 -11.00 -2.19
N TYR A 138 -9.29 -11.99 -1.47
CA TYR A 138 -10.07 -13.17 -1.06
C TYR A 138 -11.28 -12.82 -0.18
N SER A 139 -11.15 -11.81 0.68
CA SER A 139 -12.28 -11.39 1.54
C SER A 139 -13.42 -10.73 0.77
N ILE A 140 -13.17 -10.25 -0.45
CA ILE A 140 -14.15 -9.58 -1.32
C ILE A 140 -14.57 -10.49 -2.47
N LEU A 141 -13.66 -11.30 -2.97
CA LEU A 141 -13.85 -12.25 -4.08
C LEU A 141 -13.48 -13.67 -3.60
N PRO A 142 -14.28 -14.27 -2.68
CA PRO A 142 -13.99 -15.60 -2.15
C PRO A 142 -14.03 -16.69 -3.22
N GLU A 143 -14.72 -16.47 -4.33
CA GLU A 143 -14.80 -17.36 -5.49
C GLU A 143 -13.41 -17.71 -6.07
N ILE A 144 -12.43 -16.82 -5.89
CA ILE A 144 -11.04 -17.09 -6.31
C ILE A 144 -10.48 -18.31 -5.59
N GLN A 145 -10.86 -18.55 -4.33
CA GLN A 145 -10.34 -19.67 -3.53
C GLN A 145 -10.77 -21.04 -4.07
N GLU A 146 -11.88 -21.10 -4.79
CA GLU A 146 -12.43 -22.31 -5.39
C GLU A 146 -11.70 -22.71 -6.70
N LYS A 147 -10.92 -21.79 -7.28
CA LYS A 147 -10.20 -22.01 -8.53
C LYS A 147 -8.91 -22.81 -8.31
N LYS A 148 -8.41 -23.47 -9.36
CA LYS A 148 -7.12 -24.17 -9.32
C LYS A 148 -6.00 -23.19 -8.98
N LYS A 149 -4.93 -23.72 -8.37
CA LYS A 149 -3.77 -22.90 -7.98
C LYS A 149 -3.24 -22.04 -9.14
N SER A 150 -3.11 -22.61 -10.34
CA SER A 150 -2.62 -21.90 -11.52
C SER A 150 -3.52 -20.73 -11.92
N GLU A 151 -4.84 -20.90 -11.85
CA GLU A 151 -5.80 -19.84 -12.16
C GLU A 151 -5.74 -18.72 -11.13
N ARG A 152 -5.65 -19.06 -9.84
CA ARG A 152 -5.46 -18.09 -8.75
C ARG A 152 -4.20 -17.23 -8.96
N GLU A 153 -3.07 -17.87 -9.31
CA GLU A 153 -1.83 -17.14 -9.55
C GLU A 153 -1.95 -16.20 -10.76
N ILE A 154 -2.64 -16.61 -11.84
CA ILE A 154 -2.88 -15.74 -13.00
C ILE A 154 -3.75 -14.53 -12.60
N ILE A 155 -4.83 -14.76 -11.84
CA ILE A 155 -5.70 -13.67 -11.37
C ILE A 155 -4.87 -12.65 -10.56
N PHE A 156 -4.05 -13.12 -9.61
CA PHE A 156 -3.24 -12.23 -8.79
C PHE A 156 -2.13 -11.53 -9.56
N GLU A 157 -1.52 -12.20 -10.54
CA GLU A 157 -0.54 -11.55 -11.42
C GLU A 157 -1.20 -10.43 -12.24
N CYS A 158 -2.38 -10.67 -12.80
CA CYS A 158 -3.14 -9.64 -13.51
C CYS A 158 -3.60 -8.47 -12.63
N MET A 159 -3.64 -8.65 -11.31
CA MET A 159 -3.94 -7.58 -10.33
C MET A 159 -2.68 -6.99 -9.68
N SER A 160 -1.49 -7.38 -10.13
CA SER A 160 -0.23 -6.95 -9.54
C SER A 160 0.17 -5.53 -9.99
N PHE A 161 1.01 -4.87 -9.16
CA PHE A 161 1.61 -3.60 -9.56
C PHE A 161 2.54 -3.75 -10.77
N LEU A 162 3.24 -4.87 -10.91
CA LEU A 162 4.13 -5.12 -12.07
C LEU A 162 3.32 -5.19 -13.36
N PHE A 163 2.18 -5.85 -13.35
CA PHE A 163 1.29 -5.89 -14.49
C PHE A 163 0.73 -4.50 -14.81
N PHE A 164 0.25 -3.77 -13.80
CA PHE A 164 -0.16 -2.37 -13.95
C PHE A 164 0.96 -1.52 -14.57
N LEU A 165 2.17 -1.59 -14.04
CA LEU A 165 3.32 -0.82 -14.51
C LEU A 165 3.66 -1.14 -15.97
N ARG A 166 3.64 -2.43 -16.35
CA ARG A 166 3.87 -2.86 -17.72
C ARG A 166 2.83 -2.28 -18.69
N LEU A 167 1.55 -2.35 -18.34
CA LEU A 167 0.47 -1.82 -19.17
C LEU A 167 0.58 -0.30 -19.31
N ASN A 168 0.85 0.41 -18.21
CA ASN A 168 0.92 1.86 -18.19
C ASN A 168 2.17 2.41 -18.90
N VAL A 169 3.36 1.85 -18.60
CA VAL A 169 4.65 2.41 -19.06
C VAL A 169 5.11 1.84 -20.38
N VAL A 170 4.91 0.52 -20.60
CA VAL A 170 5.44 -0.15 -21.80
C VAL A 170 4.41 -0.15 -22.93
N GLN A 171 3.13 -0.25 -22.61
CA GLN A 171 2.04 -0.28 -23.58
C GLN A 171 1.28 1.04 -23.69
N ASP A 172 1.69 2.06 -22.93
CA ASP A 172 1.12 3.42 -22.92
C ASP A 172 -0.41 3.46 -22.73
N LEU A 173 -0.93 2.53 -21.90
CA LEU A 173 -2.36 2.50 -21.60
C LEU A 173 -2.69 3.46 -20.45
N ASN A 174 -3.83 4.15 -20.56
CA ASN A 174 -4.34 4.96 -19.48
C ASN A 174 -4.99 4.10 -18.38
N HIS A 175 -5.29 4.71 -17.22
CA HIS A 175 -5.78 3.99 -16.05
C HIS A 175 -7.15 3.34 -16.25
N GLU A 176 -8.02 3.92 -17.10
CA GLU A 176 -9.32 3.33 -17.41
C GLU A 176 -9.17 2.06 -18.27
N GLN A 177 -8.32 2.10 -19.30
CA GLN A 177 -8.01 0.94 -20.12
C GLN A 177 -7.39 -0.19 -19.28
N ILE A 178 -6.49 0.15 -18.34
CA ILE A 178 -5.90 -0.84 -17.43
C ILE A 178 -6.97 -1.44 -16.51
N LYS A 179 -7.88 -0.63 -16.01
CA LYS A 179 -9.02 -1.10 -15.19
C LYS A 179 -9.90 -2.09 -15.96
N GLU A 180 -10.21 -1.79 -17.21
CA GLU A 180 -10.97 -2.70 -18.07
C GLU A 180 -10.25 -4.04 -18.24
N ILE A 181 -8.92 -4.04 -18.43
CA ILE A 181 -8.12 -5.27 -18.54
C ILE A 181 -8.15 -6.05 -17.22
N PHE A 182 -8.04 -5.40 -16.06
CA PHE A 182 -8.14 -6.06 -14.76
C PHE A 182 -9.50 -6.73 -14.58
N ILE A 183 -10.58 -6.01 -14.91
CA ILE A 183 -11.97 -6.52 -14.84
C ILE A 183 -12.12 -7.71 -15.79
N LEU A 184 -11.74 -7.56 -17.06
CA LEU A 184 -11.88 -8.59 -18.08
C LEU A 184 -11.18 -9.90 -17.68
N ASN A 185 -9.91 -9.80 -17.27
CA ASN A 185 -9.13 -10.97 -16.84
C ASN A 185 -9.77 -11.66 -15.63
N THR A 186 -10.16 -10.90 -14.61
CA THR A 186 -10.76 -11.47 -13.40
C THR A 186 -12.10 -12.13 -13.71
N THR A 187 -12.97 -11.47 -14.46
CA THR A 187 -14.27 -11.99 -14.87
C THR A 187 -14.13 -13.30 -15.67
N LYS A 188 -13.17 -13.35 -16.60
CA LYS A 188 -12.91 -14.55 -17.42
C LYS A 188 -12.60 -15.80 -16.59
N TYR A 189 -11.94 -15.64 -15.44
CA TYR A 189 -11.58 -16.78 -14.57
C TYR A 189 -12.62 -17.07 -13.49
N LEU A 190 -13.50 -16.11 -13.17
CA LEU A 190 -14.52 -16.30 -12.13
C LEU A 190 -15.87 -16.78 -12.67
N ASN A 191 -16.17 -16.55 -13.93
CA ASN A 191 -17.31 -17.12 -14.63
C ASN A 191 -16.91 -18.46 -15.25
#